data_1cc66e593ad3a527de4fb9a226222d79
#
_entry.id   1cc66e593ad3a527de4fb9a226222d79
#
_cell.length_a   1.000
_cell.length_b   1.000
_cell.length_c   1.000
_cell.angle_alpha   90.00
_cell.angle_beta   90.00
_cell.angle_gamma   90.00
#
_symmetry.space_group_name_H-M   'P 1'
#
loop_
_entity.id
_entity.type
_entity.pdbx_description
1 polymer ?
#
loop_
_entity_poly.entity_id
_entity_poly.type
_entity_poly.pdbx_seq_one_letter_code
_entity_poly.pdbx_strand_id
1 'polypeptide(L)'
;MKYLNLSDVKSINIEHTSMCNLLCPQCARVVDGKLNPELHMKRMSINEYKRLLPVHICKQLDHIFFCGNYGDPVVDPLFFDCAEYLVNNGVKLTIYTNGSLRSAKWWEYFATMLGDKGKVVFAIDGLADTNHIYRVNSNFNQVMLNAEYFINAGGNARWDYLIFDHNEHQVEEAKKIASDLGFKTFNEKLTKRFIHN
;
A
#
# COMPACT_ATOMS: atom_id res chain seq x y z
N MET A 1 14.47 24.38 -20.07
CA MET A 1 14.02 23.36 -19.07
C MET A 1 14.49 23.85 -17.70
N LYS A 2 13.59 24.04 -16.74
CA LYS A 2 13.98 24.50 -15.39
C LYS A 2 14.21 23.24 -14.54
N TYR A 3 15.42 23.02 -14.12
CA TYR A 3 15.75 21.92 -13.21
C TYR A 3 15.34 22.28 -11.78
N LEU A 4 14.78 21.31 -11.05
CA LEU A 4 14.53 21.45 -9.61
C LEU A 4 15.84 21.31 -8.84
N ASN A 5 16.05 22.15 -7.85
CA ASN A 5 17.10 21.91 -6.87
C ASN A 5 16.66 20.79 -5.91
N LEU A 6 17.59 20.05 -5.35
CA LEU A 6 17.28 19.01 -4.37
C LEU A 6 16.49 19.58 -3.18
N SER A 7 16.76 20.82 -2.76
CA SER A 7 16.03 21.53 -1.69
C SER A 7 14.55 21.77 -1.99
N ASP A 8 14.14 21.74 -3.27
CA ASP A 8 12.75 21.98 -3.70
C ASP A 8 11.91 20.69 -3.65
N VAL A 9 12.56 19.53 -3.52
CA VAL A 9 11.88 18.22 -3.44
C VAL A 9 11.29 18.06 -2.05
N LYS A 10 9.95 18.01 -1.97
CA LYS A 10 9.19 17.85 -0.72
C LYS A 10 8.53 16.49 -0.58
N SER A 11 8.33 15.79 -1.69
CA SER A 11 7.76 14.44 -1.66
C SER A 11 8.43 13.55 -2.69
N ILE A 12 8.53 12.27 -2.37
CA ILE A 12 9.07 11.24 -3.26
C ILE A 12 8.21 9.99 -3.22
N ASN A 13 8.27 9.22 -4.30
CA ASN A 13 7.72 7.88 -4.36
C ASN A 13 8.86 6.85 -4.29
N ILE A 14 8.71 5.83 -3.46
CA ILE A 14 9.69 4.76 -3.28
C ILE A 14 9.06 3.41 -3.63
N GLU A 15 9.71 2.68 -4.50
CA GLU A 15 9.50 1.25 -4.71
C GLU A 15 10.41 0.48 -3.74
N HIS A 16 9.89 0.13 -2.58
CA HIS A 16 10.66 -0.55 -1.54
C HIS A 16 11.11 -1.94 -1.97
N THR A 17 10.22 -2.66 -2.63
CA THR A 17 10.46 -4.03 -3.06
C THR A 17 9.70 -4.36 -4.34
N SER A 18 10.21 -5.32 -5.10
CA SER A 18 9.49 -5.94 -6.23
C SER A 18 8.75 -7.23 -5.83
N MET A 19 8.70 -7.56 -4.53
CA MET A 19 7.95 -8.72 -4.02
C MET A 19 6.49 -8.36 -3.78
N CYS A 20 5.59 -9.29 -4.12
CA CYS A 20 4.18 -9.28 -3.76
C CYS A 20 3.64 -10.71 -3.78
N ASN A 21 2.69 -11.01 -2.94
CA ASN A 21 2.05 -12.31 -2.88
C ASN A 21 0.85 -12.46 -3.83
N LEU A 22 0.43 -11.38 -4.50
CA LEU A 22 -0.70 -11.39 -5.43
C LEU A 22 -0.26 -11.45 -6.90
N LEU A 23 -1.20 -11.90 -7.76
CA LEU A 23 -1.06 -11.99 -9.22
C LEU A 23 -2.16 -11.20 -9.93
N CYS A 24 -2.37 -9.93 -9.56
CA CYS A 24 -3.40 -9.08 -10.17
C CYS A 24 -3.16 -8.96 -11.69
N PRO A 25 -4.16 -9.22 -12.56
CA PRO A 25 -3.98 -9.37 -14.02
C PRO A 25 -3.37 -8.14 -14.72
N GLN A 26 -3.65 -6.94 -14.22
CA GLN A 26 -3.14 -5.69 -14.83
C GLN A 26 -1.92 -5.11 -14.08
N CYS A 27 -1.28 -5.92 -13.26
CA CYS A 27 -0.05 -5.52 -12.57
C CYS A 27 1.15 -5.71 -13.50
N ALA A 28 2.08 -4.75 -13.53
CA ALA A 28 3.33 -4.85 -14.30
C ALA A 28 4.19 -6.08 -13.93
N ARG A 29 3.90 -6.71 -12.79
CA ARG A 29 4.54 -7.96 -12.34
C ARG A 29 4.00 -9.22 -13.01
N VAL A 30 2.88 -9.13 -13.72
CA VAL A 30 2.15 -10.29 -14.23
C VAL A 30 2.07 -10.22 -15.75
N VAL A 31 2.47 -11.31 -16.39
CA VAL A 31 2.34 -11.54 -17.83
C VAL A 31 1.64 -12.88 -18.02
N ASP A 32 0.54 -12.90 -18.76
CA ASP A 32 -0.26 -14.11 -19.03
C ASP A 32 -0.65 -14.89 -17.76
N GLY A 33 -1.06 -14.16 -16.70
CA GLY A 33 -1.49 -14.74 -15.44
C GLY A 33 -0.36 -15.31 -14.57
N LYS A 34 0.90 -15.13 -14.96
CA LYS A 34 2.09 -15.61 -14.24
C LYS A 34 3.01 -14.46 -13.89
N LEU A 35 3.89 -14.70 -12.92
CA LEU A 35 4.93 -13.74 -12.61
C LEU A 35 5.80 -13.47 -13.85
N ASN A 36 6.01 -12.20 -14.17
CA ASN A 36 6.88 -11.76 -15.25
C ASN A 36 8.31 -12.32 -15.05
N PRO A 37 8.82 -13.17 -15.94
CA PRO A 37 10.12 -13.80 -15.78
C PRO A 37 11.30 -12.82 -15.85
N GLU A 38 11.09 -11.63 -16.42
CA GLU A 38 12.10 -10.57 -16.49
C GLU A 38 12.15 -9.69 -15.22
N LEU A 39 11.22 -9.90 -14.28
CA LEU A 39 11.18 -9.13 -13.05
C LEU A 39 12.26 -9.61 -12.08
N HIS A 40 13.25 -8.78 -11.86
CA HIS A 40 14.26 -9.02 -10.83
C HIS A 40 13.69 -8.76 -9.44
N MET A 41 13.68 -9.79 -8.57
CA MET A 41 13.26 -9.67 -7.18
C MET A 41 14.30 -8.92 -6.37
N LYS A 42 13.97 -7.70 -5.96
CA LYS A 42 14.83 -6.81 -5.17
C LYS A 42 14.05 -6.17 -4.04
N ARG A 43 14.77 -5.73 -3.04
CA ARG A 43 14.26 -4.93 -1.91
C ARG A 43 15.32 -3.96 -1.45
N MET A 44 14.90 -2.89 -0.82
CA MET A 44 15.80 -1.91 -0.20
C MET A 44 16.06 -2.29 1.27
N SER A 45 17.31 -2.26 1.66
CA SER A 45 17.75 -2.47 3.04
C SER A 45 17.70 -1.15 3.84
N ILE A 46 17.71 -1.25 5.17
CA ILE A 46 17.82 -0.08 6.04
C ILE A 46 19.10 0.74 5.79
N ASN A 47 20.19 0.10 5.39
CA ASN A 47 21.43 0.80 5.06
C ASN A 47 21.30 1.63 3.77
N GLU A 48 20.55 1.15 2.78
CA GLU A 48 20.23 1.91 1.58
C GLU A 48 19.34 3.10 1.89
N TYR A 49 18.34 2.94 2.79
CA TYR A 49 17.56 4.08 3.26
C TYR A 49 18.41 5.13 3.93
N LYS A 50 19.28 4.77 4.88
CA LYS A 50 20.16 5.71 5.57
C LYS A 50 21.13 6.41 4.63
N ARG A 51 21.58 5.72 3.57
CA ARG A 51 22.48 6.29 2.56
C ARG A 51 21.77 7.26 1.61
N LEU A 52 20.57 6.88 1.11
CA LEU A 52 19.82 7.68 0.11
C LEU A 52 19.00 8.79 0.78
N LEU A 53 18.52 8.55 1.98
CA LEU A 53 17.69 9.45 2.77
C LEU A 53 18.34 9.69 4.15
N PRO A 54 19.54 10.28 4.20
CA PRO A 54 20.15 10.64 5.47
C PRO A 54 19.28 11.67 6.22
N VAL A 55 19.48 11.82 7.51
CA VAL A 55 18.62 12.63 8.41
C VAL A 55 18.32 14.03 7.86
N HIS A 56 19.30 14.70 7.25
CA HIS A 56 19.08 16.04 6.70
C HIS A 56 18.14 16.05 5.49
N ILE A 57 18.14 14.98 4.67
CA ILE A 57 17.17 14.81 3.57
C ILE A 57 15.80 14.46 4.13
N CYS A 58 15.70 13.55 5.11
CA CYS A 58 14.43 13.26 5.78
C CYS A 58 13.76 14.53 6.32
N LYS A 59 14.52 15.40 6.98
CA LYS A 59 14.02 16.68 7.52
C LYS A 59 13.52 17.68 6.47
N GLN A 60 13.96 17.53 5.23
CA GLN A 60 13.52 18.34 4.09
C GLN A 60 12.21 17.83 3.49
N LEU A 61 11.96 16.50 3.59
CA LEU A 61 10.82 15.84 2.98
C LEU A 61 9.59 15.97 3.88
N ASP A 62 8.48 16.38 3.30
CA ASP A 62 7.18 16.40 3.95
C ASP A 62 6.49 15.03 3.88
N HIS A 63 6.70 14.28 2.77
CA HIS A 63 5.96 13.05 2.52
C HIS A 63 6.71 12.04 1.66
N ILE A 64 6.57 10.76 2.01
CA ILE A 64 6.98 9.63 1.17
C ILE A 64 5.79 8.74 0.88
N PHE A 65 5.65 8.40 -0.41
CA PHE A 65 4.65 7.46 -0.90
C PHE A 65 5.31 6.11 -1.21
N PHE A 66 4.69 5.04 -0.76
CA PHE A 66 5.02 3.66 -1.12
C PHE A 66 3.86 3.10 -1.95
N CYS A 67 3.89 3.33 -3.28
CA CYS A 67 2.74 3.02 -4.15
C CYS A 67 2.76 1.60 -4.71
N GLY A 68 3.87 0.89 -4.65
CA GLY A 68 3.95 -0.52 -5.02
C GLY A 68 3.56 -0.82 -6.48
N ASN A 69 4.20 -0.18 -7.47
CA ASN A 69 3.99 -0.51 -8.88
C ASN A 69 4.52 -1.90 -9.23
N TYR A 70 5.64 -2.29 -8.62
CA TYR A 70 6.32 -3.57 -8.85
C TYR A 70 6.29 -4.49 -7.64
N GLY A 71 5.78 -4.06 -6.51
CA GLY A 71 5.71 -4.85 -5.30
C GLY A 71 4.74 -4.30 -4.27
N ASP A 72 4.63 -4.98 -3.16
CA ASP A 72 3.87 -4.52 -2.01
C ASP A 72 4.83 -4.35 -0.83
N PRO A 73 5.01 -3.14 -0.30
CA PRO A 73 6.02 -2.88 0.73
C PRO A 73 5.80 -3.73 1.99
N VAL A 74 4.54 -3.98 2.37
CA VAL A 74 4.20 -4.75 3.57
C VAL A 74 4.57 -6.23 3.44
N VAL A 75 4.78 -6.73 2.21
CA VAL A 75 5.24 -8.11 1.98
C VAL A 75 6.69 -8.31 2.44
N ASP A 76 7.53 -7.28 2.42
CA ASP A 76 8.91 -7.40 2.88
C ASP A 76 9.00 -7.31 4.42
N PRO A 77 9.59 -8.32 5.10
CA PRO A 77 9.81 -8.27 6.55
C PRO A 77 10.63 -7.06 7.03
N LEU A 78 11.52 -6.53 6.20
CA LEU A 78 12.39 -5.41 6.56
C LEU A 78 11.71 -4.05 6.41
N PHE A 79 10.50 -3.99 5.86
CA PHE A 79 9.80 -2.73 5.62
C PHE A 79 9.50 -1.96 6.92
N PHE A 80 9.20 -2.69 7.99
CA PHE A 80 8.90 -2.07 9.29
C PHE A 80 10.03 -1.16 9.75
N ASP A 81 11.27 -1.67 9.79
CA ASP A 81 12.44 -0.92 10.24
C ASP A 81 12.73 0.30 9.34
N CYS A 82 12.49 0.15 8.04
CA CYS A 82 12.65 1.24 7.07
C CYS A 82 11.60 2.34 7.28
N ALA A 83 10.34 1.96 7.51
CA ALA A 83 9.26 2.90 7.79
C ALA A 83 9.49 3.61 9.14
N GLU A 84 9.89 2.87 10.17
CA GLU A 84 10.22 3.42 11.49
C GLU A 84 11.36 4.44 11.41
N TYR A 85 12.42 4.15 10.67
CA TYR A 85 13.50 5.11 10.44
C TYR A 85 13.00 6.43 9.86
N LEU A 86 12.13 6.38 8.86
CA LEU A 86 11.57 7.58 8.21
C LEU A 86 10.65 8.37 9.16
N VAL A 87 9.75 7.68 9.86
CA VAL A 87 8.83 8.29 10.84
C VAL A 87 9.59 8.96 11.97
N ASN A 88 10.63 8.30 12.50
CA ASN A 88 11.48 8.85 13.56
C ASN A 88 12.29 10.08 13.10
N ASN A 89 12.52 10.23 11.80
CA ASN A 89 13.14 11.41 11.20
C ASN A 89 12.13 12.46 10.69
N GLY A 90 10.85 12.33 11.06
CA GLY A 90 9.83 13.35 10.86
C GLY A 90 9.03 13.24 9.56
N VAL A 91 9.31 12.25 8.71
CA VAL A 91 8.66 12.10 7.41
C VAL A 91 7.25 11.50 7.57
N LYS A 92 6.27 12.06 6.87
CA LYS A 92 4.94 11.47 6.74
C LYS A 92 4.94 10.39 5.67
N LEU A 93 4.22 9.29 5.92
CA LEU A 93 4.16 8.15 5.01
C LEU A 93 2.75 7.88 4.53
N THR A 94 2.59 7.56 3.24
CA THR A 94 1.40 6.88 2.71
C THR A 94 1.83 5.56 2.10
N ILE A 95 1.30 4.47 2.63
CA ILE A 95 1.68 3.10 2.31
C ILE A 95 0.51 2.41 1.64
N TYR A 96 0.65 2.06 0.38
CA TYR A 96 -0.34 1.28 -0.37
C TYR A 96 0.00 -0.20 -0.25
N THR A 97 -0.98 -1.00 0.12
CA THR A 97 -0.83 -2.44 0.31
C THR A 97 -2.10 -3.19 -0.07
N ASN A 98 -1.94 -4.44 -0.44
CA ASN A 98 -3.07 -5.36 -0.56
C ASN A 98 -3.57 -5.87 0.80
N GLY A 99 -2.84 -5.63 1.89
CA GLY A 99 -3.23 -5.90 3.26
C GLY A 99 -3.30 -7.38 3.65
N SER A 100 -2.95 -8.33 2.77
CA SER A 100 -3.24 -9.76 2.98
C SER A 100 -2.22 -10.52 3.84
N LEU A 101 -1.09 -9.90 4.16
CA LEU A 101 -0.03 -10.52 4.94
C LEU A 101 0.16 -9.87 6.31
N ARG A 102 1.02 -10.46 7.11
CA ARG A 102 1.38 -10.10 8.48
C ARG A 102 0.36 -10.56 9.52
N SER A 103 0.84 -10.65 10.75
CA SER A 103 0.00 -11.02 11.91
C SER A 103 -0.77 -9.80 12.46
N ALA A 104 -1.84 -10.06 13.20
CA ALA A 104 -2.57 -9.07 13.98
C ALA A 104 -1.62 -8.16 14.79
N LYS A 105 -0.74 -8.78 15.56
CA LYS A 105 0.23 -8.07 16.40
C LYS A 105 1.16 -7.16 15.60
N TRP A 106 1.54 -7.55 14.37
CA TRP A 106 2.33 -6.71 13.47
C TRP A 106 1.54 -5.46 13.06
N TRP A 107 0.26 -5.62 12.72
CA TRP A 107 -0.59 -4.49 12.32
C TRP A 107 -0.85 -3.51 13.46
N GLU A 108 -1.05 -4.02 14.69
CA GLU A 108 -1.19 -3.19 15.89
C GLU A 108 0.08 -2.36 16.16
N TYR A 109 1.26 -3.00 16.12
CA TYR A 109 2.53 -2.31 16.30
C TYR A 109 2.81 -1.32 15.17
N PHE A 110 2.46 -1.68 13.94
CA PHE A 110 2.64 -0.81 12.79
C PHE A 110 1.78 0.46 12.89
N ALA A 111 0.53 0.33 13.33
CA ALA A 111 -0.34 1.47 13.60
C ALA A 111 0.24 2.40 14.68
N THR A 112 0.68 1.82 15.80
CA THR A 112 1.28 2.57 16.91
C THR A 112 2.57 3.28 16.48
N MET A 113 3.45 2.61 15.74
CA MET A 113 4.70 3.17 15.23
C MET A 113 4.45 4.32 14.24
N LEU A 114 3.47 4.18 13.36
CA LEU A 114 3.13 5.22 12.39
C LEU A 114 2.52 6.47 13.05
N GLY A 115 1.69 6.29 14.07
CA GLY A 115 1.01 7.37 14.77
C GLY A 115 0.24 8.29 13.81
N ASP A 116 0.38 9.60 14.01
CA ASP A 116 -0.22 10.64 13.17
C ASP A 116 0.53 10.90 11.84
N LYS A 117 1.72 10.33 11.69
CA LYS A 117 2.57 10.50 10.51
C LYS A 117 2.32 9.47 9.41
N GLY A 118 1.56 8.42 9.67
CA GLY A 118 1.33 7.35 8.71
C GLY A 118 -0.11 7.19 8.28
N LYS A 119 -0.30 6.88 6.99
CA LYS A 119 -1.56 6.44 6.41
C LYS A 119 -1.33 5.14 5.67
N VAL A 120 -2.16 4.14 5.95
CA VAL A 120 -2.18 2.89 5.19
C VAL A 120 -3.39 2.89 4.27
N VAL A 121 -3.15 2.60 3.00
CA VAL A 121 -4.17 2.47 1.96
C VAL A 121 -4.32 1.00 1.63
N PHE A 122 -5.42 0.42 2.06
CA PHE A 122 -5.80 -0.95 1.74
C PHE A 122 -6.46 -0.98 0.36
N ALA A 123 -5.85 -1.70 -0.57
CA ALA A 123 -6.36 -1.86 -1.92
C ALA A 123 -7.23 -3.13 -2.00
N ILE A 124 -8.55 -2.95 -1.84
CA ILE A 124 -9.54 -4.03 -1.78
C ILE A 124 -10.59 -3.74 -2.85
N ASP A 125 -10.71 -4.64 -3.84
CA ASP A 125 -11.50 -4.41 -5.04
C ASP A 125 -12.69 -5.39 -5.14
N GLY A 126 -13.55 -5.36 -4.15
CA GLY A 126 -14.74 -6.20 -4.03
C GLY A 126 -14.94 -6.73 -2.61
N LEU A 127 -15.99 -7.51 -2.40
CA LEU A 127 -16.26 -8.22 -1.17
C LEU A 127 -15.72 -9.67 -1.22
N ALA A 128 -16.18 -10.53 -0.32
CA ALA A 128 -15.64 -11.88 -0.17
C ALA A 128 -15.72 -12.75 -1.44
N ASP A 129 -16.75 -12.53 -2.23
CA ASP A 129 -17.07 -13.27 -3.47
C ASP A 129 -16.47 -12.67 -4.74
N THR A 130 -16.00 -11.43 -4.71
CA THR A 130 -15.50 -10.74 -5.92
C THR A 130 -14.07 -10.22 -5.81
N ASN A 131 -13.58 -9.88 -4.62
CA ASN A 131 -12.23 -9.31 -4.46
C ASN A 131 -11.13 -10.15 -5.10
N HIS A 132 -11.23 -11.49 -4.99
CA HIS A 132 -10.24 -12.42 -5.52
C HIS A 132 -10.22 -12.50 -7.07
N ILE A 133 -11.26 -11.99 -7.76
CA ILE A 133 -11.33 -11.99 -9.23
C ILE A 133 -10.23 -11.09 -9.80
N TYR A 134 -10.05 -9.90 -9.25
CA TYR A 134 -8.96 -9.01 -9.62
C TYR A 134 -7.73 -9.17 -8.72
N ARG A 135 -7.91 -9.30 -7.40
CA ARG A 135 -6.84 -9.51 -6.42
C ARG A 135 -6.50 -10.99 -6.29
N VAL A 136 -6.06 -11.60 -7.40
CA VAL A 136 -5.75 -13.04 -7.46
C VAL A 136 -4.78 -13.43 -6.34
N ASN A 137 -5.11 -14.48 -5.59
CA ASN A 137 -4.45 -14.97 -4.37
C ASN A 137 -4.71 -14.13 -3.11
N SER A 138 -5.62 -13.16 -3.13
CA SER A 138 -6.03 -12.44 -1.92
C SER A 138 -7.06 -13.26 -1.12
N ASN A 139 -6.95 -13.21 0.20
CA ASN A 139 -7.97 -13.68 1.12
C ASN A 139 -8.68 -12.46 1.73
N PHE A 140 -9.90 -12.17 1.29
CA PHE A 140 -10.67 -11.02 1.71
C PHE A 140 -10.83 -10.94 3.24
N ASN A 141 -11.19 -12.05 3.89
CA ASN A 141 -11.40 -12.08 5.34
C ASN A 141 -10.11 -11.72 6.10
N GLN A 142 -8.96 -12.21 5.62
CA GLN A 142 -7.67 -11.87 6.23
C GLN A 142 -7.32 -10.39 6.05
N VAL A 143 -7.63 -9.81 4.88
CA VAL A 143 -7.40 -8.37 4.62
C VAL A 143 -8.26 -7.53 5.56
N MET A 144 -9.55 -7.86 5.71
CA MET A 144 -10.47 -7.14 6.58
C MET A 144 -10.04 -7.23 8.04
N LEU A 145 -9.64 -8.42 8.49
CA LEU A 145 -9.13 -8.65 9.85
C LEU A 145 -7.86 -7.82 10.11
N ASN A 146 -6.93 -7.79 9.16
CA ASN A 146 -5.70 -7.00 9.26
C ASN A 146 -5.98 -5.49 9.33
N ALA A 147 -6.93 -5.01 8.51
CA ALA A 147 -7.38 -3.62 8.54
C ALA A 147 -8.03 -3.27 9.90
N GLU A 148 -8.85 -4.17 10.45
CA GLU A 148 -9.49 -4.00 11.75
C GLU A 148 -8.45 -3.88 12.87
N TYR A 149 -7.44 -4.76 12.95
CA TYR A 149 -6.36 -4.65 13.93
C TYR A 149 -5.59 -3.34 13.81
N PHE A 150 -5.29 -2.91 12.58
CA PHE A 150 -4.62 -1.64 12.34
C PHE A 150 -5.46 -0.43 12.81
N ILE A 151 -6.76 -0.42 12.50
CA ILE A 151 -7.69 0.65 12.86
C ILE A 151 -7.90 0.70 14.37
N ASN A 152 -8.14 -0.46 15.02
CA ASN A 152 -8.39 -0.55 16.46
C ASN A 152 -7.18 -0.10 17.29
N ALA A 153 -5.97 -0.23 16.75
CA ALA A 153 -4.75 0.31 17.34
C ALA A 153 -4.52 1.81 17.04
N GLY A 154 -5.51 2.51 16.48
CA GLY A 154 -5.47 3.95 16.18
C GLY A 154 -4.88 4.30 14.81
N GLY A 155 -4.66 3.33 13.95
CA GLY A 155 -4.10 3.54 12.62
C GLY A 155 -5.01 4.35 11.69
N ASN A 156 -4.41 5.21 10.87
CA ASN A 156 -5.12 5.96 9.84
C ASN A 156 -5.24 5.11 8.57
N ALA A 157 -6.39 4.44 8.41
CA ALA A 157 -6.68 3.57 7.28
C ALA A 157 -7.54 4.26 6.22
N ARG A 158 -7.23 4.00 4.94
CA ARG A 158 -8.06 4.31 3.78
C ARG A 158 -8.33 3.03 3.01
N TRP A 159 -9.55 2.86 2.51
CA TRP A 159 -9.91 1.81 1.57
C TRP A 159 -9.93 2.39 0.16
N ASP A 160 -9.07 1.92 -0.75
CA ASP A 160 -9.15 2.19 -2.18
C ASP A 160 -9.83 1.02 -2.89
N TYR A 161 -10.88 1.32 -3.65
CA TYR A 161 -11.73 0.37 -4.36
C TYR A 161 -11.73 0.69 -5.86
N LEU A 162 -11.21 -0.22 -6.68
CA LEU A 162 -11.35 -0.12 -8.13
C LEU A 162 -12.66 -0.77 -8.57
N ILE A 163 -13.48 -0.01 -9.28
CA ILE A 163 -14.75 -0.47 -9.81
C ILE A 163 -14.53 -1.19 -11.14
N PHE A 164 -15.03 -2.41 -11.22
CA PHE A 164 -15.11 -3.27 -12.39
C PHE A 164 -16.57 -3.77 -12.55
N ASP A 165 -16.94 -4.28 -13.72
CA ASP A 165 -18.28 -4.81 -13.97
C ASP A 165 -18.70 -5.91 -12.98
N HIS A 166 -17.73 -6.71 -12.52
CA HIS A 166 -17.99 -7.81 -11.58
C HIS A 166 -18.19 -7.36 -10.11
N ASN A 167 -17.85 -6.13 -9.76
CA ASN A 167 -17.92 -5.64 -8.37
C ASN A 167 -18.67 -4.31 -8.21
N GLU A 168 -19.16 -3.68 -9.28
CA GLU A 168 -19.83 -2.37 -9.22
C GLU A 168 -21.08 -2.39 -8.31
N HIS A 169 -21.80 -3.51 -8.30
CA HIS A 169 -23.00 -3.69 -7.47
C HIS A 169 -22.71 -3.74 -5.96
N GLN A 170 -21.44 -3.89 -5.56
CA GLN A 170 -21.04 -4.00 -4.14
C GLN A 170 -20.52 -2.68 -3.56
N VAL A 171 -20.40 -1.62 -4.35
CA VAL A 171 -19.75 -0.36 -3.91
C VAL A 171 -20.41 0.23 -2.67
N GLU A 172 -21.74 0.30 -2.63
CA GLU A 172 -22.46 0.88 -1.49
C GLU A 172 -22.35 0.01 -0.22
N GLU A 173 -22.34 -1.30 -0.37
CA GLU A 173 -22.12 -2.23 0.74
C GLU A 173 -20.68 -2.11 1.26
N ALA A 174 -19.68 -2.04 0.37
CA ALA A 174 -18.29 -1.83 0.73
C ALA A 174 -18.06 -0.51 1.49
N LYS A 175 -18.72 0.59 1.06
CA LYS A 175 -18.70 1.88 1.77
C LYS A 175 -19.25 1.76 3.19
N LYS A 176 -20.36 1.05 3.34
CA LYS A 176 -20.96 0.82 4.65
C LYS A 176 -20.02 0.02 5.55
N ILE A 177 -19.47 -1.08 5.06
CA ILE A 177 -18.49 -1.90 5.80
C ILE A 177 -17.25 -1.05 6.19
N ALA A 178 -16.73 -0.24 5.27
CA ALA A 178 -15.61 0.64 5.54
C ALA A 178 -15.90 1.64 6.68
N SER A 179 -17.10 2.23 6.67
CA SER A 179 -17.55 3.15 7.73
C SER A 179 -17.69 2.43 9.07
N ASP A 180 -18.35 1.26 9.09
CA ASP A 180 -18.61 0.47 10.29
C ASP A 180 -17.29 0.00 10.94
N LEU A 181 -16.27 -0.33 10.15
CA LEU A 181 -14.94 -0.70 10.64
C LEU A 181 -14.05 0.49 11.03
N GLY A 182 -14.43 1.72 10.70
CA GLY A 182 -13.69 2.92 11.06
C GLY A 182 -12.59 3.34 10.09
N PHE A 183 -12.66 2.93 8.83
CA PHE A 183 -11.80 3.53 7.80
C PHE A 183 -12.06 5.05 7.74
N LYS A 184 -11.00 5.84 7.75
CA LYS A 184 -11.11 7.32 7.70
C LYS A 184 -11.63 7.83 6.36
N THR A 185 -11.36 7.11 5.28
CA THR A 185 -11.83 7.44 3.93
C THR A 185 -12.04 6.17 3.11
N PHE A 186 -13.07 6.18 2.27
CA PHE A 186 -13.29 5.22 1.20
C PHE A 186 -13.10 5.96 -0.13
N ASN A 187 -12.29 5.44 -1.02
CA ASN A 187 -11.98 6.07 -2.30
C ASN A 187 -12.27 5.08 -3.43
N GLU A 188 -13.36 5.33 -4.12
CA GLU A 188 -13.76 4.55 -5.29
C GLU A 188 -13.24 5.16 -6.58
N LYS A 189 -12.87 4.32 -7.51
CA LYS A 189 -12.34 4.76 -8.80
C LYS A 189 -12.76 3.79 -9.90
N LEU A 190 -13.43 4.31 -10.92
CA LEU A 190 -13.69 3.54 -12.12
C LEU A 190 -12.37 3.18 -12.81
N THR A 191 -12.16 1.89 -13.05
CA THR A 191 -10.95 1.45 -13.75
C THR A 191 -11.06 1.71 -15.26
N LYS A 192 -9.94 2.12 -15.86
CA LYS A 192 -9.81 2.22 -17.33
C LYS A 192 -8.89 1.14 -17.89
N ARG A 193 -8.49 0.16 -17.06
CA ARG A 193 -7.45 -0.81 -17.41
C ARG A 193 -7.93 -1.88 -18.42
N PHE A 194 -9.23 -2.06 -18.56
CA PHE A 194 -9.84 -3.07 -19.47
C PHE A 194 -10.62 -2.44 -20.62
N ILE A 195 -10.43 -1.15 -20.89
CA ILE A 195 -10.97 -0.53 -22.10
C ILE A 195 -10.10 -1.00 -23.26
N HIS A 196 -10.60 -2.01 -23.99
CA HIS A 196 -10.07 -2.37 -25.27
C HIS A 196 -10.58 -1.34 -26.29
N ASN A 197 -9.65 -0.61 -26.93
CA ASN A 197 -9.95 0.16 -28.13
C ASN A 197 -10.09 -0.77 -29.34
#